data_9917532453294a558d1230f3c0982399
#
_entry.id   9917532453294a558d1230f3c0982399
#
_cell.length_a   1.000
_cell.length_b   1.000
_cell.length_c   1.000
_cell.angle_alpha   90.00
_cell.angle_beta   90.00
_cell.angle_gamma   90.00
#
_symmetry.space_group_name_H-M   'P 1'
#
loop_
_entity.id
_entity.type
_entity.pdbx_description
1 polymer ?
#
loop_
_entity_poly.entity_id
_entity_poly.type
_entity_poly.pdbx_seq_one_letter_code
_entity_poly.pdbx_strand_id
1 'polypeptide(L)'
;VNQLNCPKLQISADNHFLLKGDVSLQDLSHPQDAYIFGNLSNLYADPEGITFFVRNLSKDYKGVPPVLQHLGTVSFRGEISGYFTDLVTYGEVRTDIGTVKTDLKFGSDKEKGYFSYSGAVKTAEFELGKLLNNDKFGKVTFNMDLKGNHYEKKYPSITMKGLVASIDYSDYTYENITLDGEYKQGGFNGNVTLDDENGAIQLNGAINTAGKTPTFNFH
;
A
#
# COMPACT_ATOMS: atom_id res chain seq x y z
N VAL A 1 -3.42 34.44 -9.96
CA VAL A 1 -3.31 33.92 -8.57
C VAL A 1 -2.68 32.55 -8.66
N ASN A 2 -1.45 32.44 -8.14
CA ASN A 2 -0.63 31.23 -8.31
C ASN A 2 -0.78 30.25 -7.12
N GLN A 3 -1.70 30.56 -6.21
CA GLN A 3 -1.95 29.78 -5.01
C GLN A 3 -3.44 29.74 -4.69
N LEU A 4 -3.95 28.57 -4.33
CA LEU A 4 -5.29 28.33 -3.83
C LEU A 4 -5.19 27.74 -2.42
N ASN A 5 -5.82 28.39 -1.44
CA ASN A 5 -5.94 27.88 -0.09
C ASN A 5 -7.41 27.57 0.20
N CYS A 6 -7.71 26.35 0.55
CA CYS A 6 -9.05 25.87 0.89
C CYS A 6 -9.05 25.34 2.33
N PRO A 7 -9.15 26.23 3.34
CA PRO A 7 -9.33 25.79 4.72
C PRO A 7 -10.73 25.18 4.88
N LYS A 8 -10.81 24.11 5.64
CA LYS A 8 -12.06 23.38 5.91
C LYS A 8 -12.77 22.91 4.62
N LEU A 9 -11.96 22.52 3.61
CA LEU A 9 -12.49 21.95 2.38
C LEU A 9 -13.35 20.72 2.69
N GLN A 10 -14.51 20.65 2.08
CA GLN A 10 -15.35 19.47 2.08
C GLN A 10 -15.84 19.20 0.66
N ILE A 11 -15.48 18.03 0.13
CA ILE A 11 -15.97 17.54 -1.15
C ILE A 11 -16.63 16.19 -0.90
N SER A 12 -17.83 15.99 -1.45
CA SER A 12 -18.53 14.72 -1.39
C SER A 12 -19.12 14.38 -2.76
N ALA A 13 -19.13 13.10 -3.09
CA ALA A 13 -19.84 12.56 -4.23
C ALA A 13 -20.79 11.47 -3.71
N ASP A 14 -22.07 11.84 -3.66
CA ASP A 14 -23.13 11.07 -3.02
C ASP A 14 -22.70 10.57 -1.62
N ASN A 15 -22.92 9.28 -1.32
CA ASN A 15 -22.44 8.65 -0.08
C ASN A 15 -21.16 7.84 -0.28
N HIS A 16 -20.60 7.83 -1.51
CA HIS A 16 -19.51 6.95 -1.90
C HIS A 16 -18.12 7.56 -1.69
N PHE A 17 -18.04 8.88 -1.60
CA PHE A 17 -16.78 9.59 -1.44
C PHE A 17 -16.95 10.83 -0.55
N LEU A 18 -15.99 11.06 0.33
CA LEU A 18 -15.89 12.25 1.16
C LEU A 18 -14.43 12.64 1.38
N LEU A 19 -14.09 13.89 1.06
CA LEU A 19 -12.83 14.49 1.44
C LEU A 19 -13.10 15.66 2.38
N LYS A 20 -12.43 15.67 3.54
CA LYS A 20 -12.43 16.77 4.50
C LYS A 20 -11.02 17.09 4.94
N GLY A 21 -10.68 18.39 4.97
CA GLY A 21 -9.37 18.84 5.45
C GLY A 21 -9.03 20.24 5.03
N ASP A 22 -7.81 20.64 5.31
CA ASP A 22 -7.21 21.89 4.86
C ASP A 22 -6.30 21.57 3.67
N VAL A 23 -6.55 22.18 2.51
CA VAL A 23 -5.79 21.94 1.28
C VAL A 23 -5.25 23.24 0.72
N SER A 24 -3.97 23.21 0.36
CA SER A 24 -3.29 24.31 -0.32
C SER A 24 -2.65 23.79 -1.61
N LEU A 25 -2.86 24.53 -2.69
CA LEU A 25 -2.26 24.27 -3.99
C LEU A 25 -1.41 25.48 -4.39
N GLN A 26 -0.20 25.24 -4.89
CA GLN A 26 0.71 26.27 -5.38
C GLN A 26 1.07 25.97 -6.83
N ASP A 27 1.39 27.01 -7.58
CA ASP A 27 1.75 26.98 -9.00
C ASP A 27 0.65 26.41 -9.92
N LEU A 28 -0.55 26.96 -9.77
CA LEU A 28 -1.71 26.57 -10.58
C LEU A 28 -1.61 26.94 -12.06
N SER A 29 -0.63 27.78 -12.45
CA SER A 29 -0.35 28.12 -13.85
C SER A 29 0.18 26.93 -14.64
N HIS A 30 0.82 26.00 -13.96
CA HIS A 30 1.39 24.77 -14.51
C HIS A 30 0.87 23.58 -13.70
N PRO A 31 -0.34 23.08 -13.98
CA PRO A 31 -1.00 22.07 -13.14
C PRO A 31 -0.18 20.78 -12.95
N GLN A 32 0.73 20.47 -13.90
CA GLN A 32 1.63 19.31 -13.80
C GLN A 32 2.76 19.52 -12.80
N ASP A 33 3.09 20.78 -12.52
CA ASP A 33 4.14 21.20 -11.57
C ASP A 33 3.51 21.76 -10.28
N ALA A 34 2.19 21.64 -10.12
CA ALA A 34 1.49 22.14 -8.95
C ALA A 34 1.92 21.34 -7.70
N TYR A 35 2.27 22.11 -6.67
CA TYR A 35 2.58 21.55 -5.36
C TYR A 35 1.29 21.51 -4.52
N ILE A 36 1.01 20.35 -3.95
CA ILE A 36 -0.10 20.14 -3.04
C ILE A 36 0.39 19.99 -1.60
N PHE A 37 -0.29 20.62 -0.67
CA PHE A 37 -0.23 20.30 0.76
C PHE A 37 -1.65 20.13 1.26
N GLY A 38 -1.90 19.00 1.93
CA GLY A 38 -3.21 18.67 2.48
C GLY A 38 -3.08 18.08 3.88
N ASN A 39 -3.77 18.66 4.85
CA ASN A 39 -4.00 18.04 6.16
C ASN A 39 -5.43 17.51 6.16
N LEU A 40 -5.56 16.20 5.91
CA LEU A 40 -6.84 15.55 5.72
C LEU A 40 -7.35 14.98 7.05
N SER A 41 -8.47 15.50 7.51
CA SER A 41 -9.18 14.98 8.68
C SER A 41 -9.97 13.72 8.34
N ASN A 42 -10.40 13.57 7.08
CA ASN A 42 -11.05 12.37 6.56
C ASN A 42 -11.04 12.38 5.02
N LEU A 43 -10.46 11.35 4.43
CA LEU A 43 -10.64 10.99 3.03
C LEU A 43 -11.28 9.61 3.02
N TYR A 44 -12.56 9.52 2.75
CA TYR A 44 -13.35 8.29 2.77
C TYR A 44 -13.78 7.91 1.36
N ALA A 45 -13.72 6.62 1.07
CA ALA A 45 -14.34 6.02 -0.10
C ALA A 45 -14.81 4.59 0.22
N ASP A 46 -15.99 4.24 -0.25
CA ASP A 46 -16.43 2.85 -0.35
C ASP A 46 -15.95 2.22 -1.68
N PRO A 47 -16.24 0.94 -1.97
CA PRO A 47 -15.80 0.30 -3.20
C PRO A 47 -16.26 1.01 -4.49
N GLU A 48 -17.44 1.64 -4.48
CA GLU A 48 -17.95 2.41 -5.62
C GLU A 48 -17.20 3.73 -5.77
N GLY A 49 -16.94 4.41 -4.65
CA GLY A 49 -16.13 5.64 -4.60
C GLY A 49 -14.68 5.39 -5.04
N ILE A 50 -14.06 4.29 -4.62
CA ILE A 50 -12.73 3.88 -5.09
C ILE A 50 -12.75 3.67 -6.61
N THR A 51 -13.74 2.96 -7.12
CA THR A 51 -13.92 2.70 -8.55
C THR A 51 -14.10 4.00 -9.33
N PHE A 52 -14.97 4.90 -8.86
CA PHE A 52 -15.18 6.21 -9.46
C PHE A 52 -13.88 7.02 -9.51
N PHE A 53 -13.14 7.06 -8.42
CA PHE A 53 -11.90 7.83 -8.31
C PHE A 53 -10.81 7.29 -9.26
N VAL A 54 -10.54 6.00 -9.24
CA VAL A 54 -9.53 5.36 -10.09
C VAL A 54 -9.89 5.51 -11.57
N ARG A 55 -11.17 5.37 -11.93
CA ARG A 55 -11.65 5.55 -13.30
C ARG A 55 -11.42 6.97 -13.82
N ASN A 56 -11.60 7.98 -12.97
CA ASN A 56 -11.46 9.38 -13.39
C ASN A 56 -9.99 9.87 -13.35
N LEU A 57 -9.12 9.21 -12.58
CA LEU A 57 -7.70 9.54 -12.53
C LEU A 57 -6.88 8.87 -13.64
N SER A 58 -7.31 7.74 -14.15
CA SER A 58 -6.57 6.96 -15.15
C SER A 58 -7.31 6.93 -16.48
N LYS A 59 -6.64 7.39 -17.56
CA LYS A 59 -7.16 7.28 -18.94
C LYS A 59 -7.23 5.81 -19.40
N ASP A 60 -6.37 4.94 -18.85
CA ASP A 60 -6.27 3.52 -19.19
C ASP A 60 -6.83 2.62 -18.08
N TYR A 61 -7.97 3.02 -17.52
CA TYR A 61 -8.63 2.29 -16.45
C TYR A 61 -8.90 0.82 -16.82
N LYS A 62 -8.22 -0.09 -16.14
CA LYS A 62 -8.37 -1.56 -16.30
C LYS A 62 -9.19 -2.22 -15.17
N GLY A 63 -9.84 -1.42 -14.35
CA GLY A 63 -10.53 -1.88 -13.14
C GLY A 63 -9.70 -1.72 -11.87
N VAL A 64 -10.37 -1.79 -10.73
CA VAL A 64 -9.72 -1.86 -9.41
C VAL A 64 -9.18 -3.28 -9.23
N PRO A 65 -7.90 -3.47 -8.84
CA PRO A 65 -7.38 -4.80 -8.55
C PRO A 65 -8.29 -5.53 -7.55
N PRO A 66 -8.64 -6.82 -7.80
CA PRO A 66 -9.57 -7.56 -6.95
C PRO A 66 -9.21 -7.54 -5.47
N VAL A 67 -7.93 -7.60 -5.15
CA VAL A 67 -7.43 -7.55 -3.76
C VAL A 67 -7.85 -6.27 -3.03
N LEU A 68 -7.95 -5.13 -3.72
CA LEU A 68 -8.39 -3.87 -3.12
C LEU A 68 -9.89 -3.83 -2.84
N GLN A 69 -10.68 -4.66 -3.52
CA GLN A 69 -12.12 -4.79 -3.23
C GLN A 69 -12.38 -5.45 -1.88
N HIS A 70 -11.45 -6.29 -1.42
CA HIS A 70 -11.54 -6.94 -0.12
C HIS A 70 -11.26 -6.00 1.07
N LEU A 71 -10.76 -4.79 0.81
CA LEU A 71 -10.57 -3.78 1.85
C LEU A 71 -11.91 -3.23 2.39
N GLY A 72 -13.00 -3.36 1.62
CA GLY A 72 -14.27 -2.75 1.94
C GLY A 72 -14.21 -1.23 1.87
N THR A 73 -14.71 -0.53 2.88
CA THR A 73 -14.57 0.90 2.99
C THR A 73 -13.12 1.29 3.32
N VAL A 74 -12.65 2.37 2.75
CA VAL A 74 -11.31 2.90 3.01
C VAL A 74 -11.43 4.35 3.48
N SER A 75 -10.77 4.67 4.58
CA SER A 75 -10.62 6.05 5.03
C SER A 75 -9.17 6.35 5.36
N PHE A 76 -8.72 7.54 4.95
CA PHE A 76 -7.39 8.05 5.27
C PHE A 76 -7.51 9.32 6.11
N ARG A 77 -6.67 9.40 7.14
CA ARG A 77 -6.46 10.59 7.94
C ARG A 77 -4.96 10.86 8.06
N GLY A 78 -4.53 12.06 7.68
CA GLY A 78 -3.11 12.39 7.71
C GLY A 78 -2.76 13.52 6.78
N GLU A 79 -1.48 13.61 6.47
CA GLU A 79 -0.90 14.66 5.64
C GLU A 79 -0.52 14.12 4.26
N ILE A 80 -0.72 14.94 3.24
CA ILE A 80 -0.26 14.71 1.87
C ILE A 80 0.50 15.94 1.44
N SER A 81 1.71 15.77 0.93
CA SER A 81 2.50 16.89 0.42
C SER A 81 3.37 16.49 -0.77
N GLY A 82 3.65 17.44 -1.65
CA GLY A 82 4.54 17.23 -2.80
C GLY A 82 3.91 17.62 -4.13
N TYR A 83 4.54 17.20 -5.20
CA TYR A 83 4.03 17.33 -6.56
C TYR A 83 3.19 16.13 -6.93
N PHE A 84 2.28 16.24 -7.88
CA PHE A 84 1.48 15.10 -8.35
C PHE A 84 2.32 13.93 -8.89
N THR A 85 3.56 14.22 -9.30
CA THR A 85 4.53 13.23 -9.75
C THR A 85 5.45 12.71 -8.65
N ASP A 86 5.44 13.34 -7.48
CA ASP A 86 6.30 13.02 -6.33
C ASP A 86 5.59 13.43 -5.03
N LEU A 87 4.74 12.53 -4.51
CA LEU A 87 3.90 12.75 -3.33
C LEU A 87 4.45 12.02 -2.11
N VAL A 88 4.38 12.68 -0.96
CA VAL A 88 4.63 12.09 0.35
C VAL A 88 3.31 12.05 1.11
N THR A 89 3.02 10.92 1.75
CA THR A 89 1.85 10.76 2.62
C THR A 89 2.28 10.23 3.97
N TYR A 90 1.78 10.87 5.01
CA TYR A 90 1.96 10.41 6.38
C TYR A 90 0.61 10.33 7.07
N GLY A 91 0.22 9.15 7.55
CA GLY A 91 -1.09 9.03 8.18
C GLY A 91 -1.54 7.60 8.45
N GLU A 92 -2.84 7.48 8.61
CA GLU A 92 -3.51 6.24 8.96
C GLU A 92 -4.60 5.93 7.93
N VAL A 93 -4.54 4.75 7.35
CA VAL A 93 -5.56 4.15 6.50
C VAL A 93 -6.36 3.16 7.32
N ARG A 94 -7.66 3.38 7.44
CA ARG A 94 -8.60 2.44 8.06
C ARG A 94 -9.42 1.76 6.99
N THR A 95 -9.61 0.46 7.15
CA THR A 95 -10.40 -0.38 6.25
C THR A 95 -11.33 -1.28 7.08
N ASP A 96 -12.24 -1.98 6.43
CA ASP A 96 -13.12 -2.94 7.12
C ASP A 96 -12.35 -4.16 7.68
N ILE A 97 -11.11 -4.36 7.23
CA ILE A 97 -10.27 -5.50 7.63
C ILE A 97 -9.05 -5.11 8.46
N GLY A 98 -8.97 -3.86 8.88
CA GLY A 98 -7.90 -3.39 9.78
C GLY A 98 -7.39 -2.00 9.46
N THR A 99 -6.42 -1.57 10.26
CA THR A 99 -5.82 -0.24 10.18
C THR A 99 -4.34 -0.34 9.83
N VAL A 100 -3.90 0.50 8.91
CA VAL A 100 -2.51 0.58 8.46
C VAL A 100 -1.98 1.99 8.65
N LYS A 101 -0.89 2.15 9.37
CA LYS A 101 -0.14 3.41 9.44
C LYS A 101 0.88 3.45 8.32
N THR A 102 0.97 4.59 7.66
CA THR A 102 1.81 4.78 6.47
C THR A 102 2.68 6.02 6.60
N ASP A 103 3.92 5.90 6.14
CA ASP A 103 4.83 6.99 5.85
C ASP A 103 5.44 6.66 4.49
N LEU A 104 4.77 7.08 3.42
CA LEU A 104 5.05 6.63 2.06
C LEU A 104 5.32 7.80 1.13
N LYS A 105 6.34 7.63 0.32
CA LYS A 105 6.64 8.46 -0.84
C LYS A 105 6.21 7.71 -2.10
N PHE A 106 5.50 8.42 -2.98
CA PHE A 106 5.09 7.95 -4.29
C PHE A 106 5.76 8.77 -5.37
N GLY A 107 6.26 8.11 -6.41
CA GLY A 107 6.81 8.76 -7.59
C GLY A 107 6.14 8.24 -8.86
N SER A 108 5.96 9.12 -9.85
CA SER A 108 5.42 8.72 -11.16
C SER A 108 6.08 9.49 -12.29
N ASP A 109 6.29 8.81 -13.42
CA ASP A 109 6.73 9.39 -14.66
C ASP A 109 5.84 8.82 -15.78
N LYS A 110 4.89 9.64 -16.23
CA LYS A 110 3.88 9.22 -17.22
C LYS A 110 4.48 8.94 -18.59
N GLU A 111 5.57 9.63 -18.97
CA GLU A 111 6.22 9.43 -20.26
C GLU A 111 6.92 8.06 -20.33
N LYS A 112 7.47 7.61 -19.21
CA LYS A 112 8.14 6.31 -19.09
C LYS A 112 7.20 5.20 -18.62
N GLY A 113 5.92 5.50 -18.33
CA GLY A 113 4.99 4.55 -17.74
C GLY A 113 5.52 3.97 -16.43
N TYR A 114 6.11 4.83 -15.58
CA TYR A 114 6.78 4.43 -14.35
C TYR A 114 6.00 4.92 -13.14
N PHE A 115 5.85 4.03 -12.17
CA PHE A 115 5.33 4.32 -10.84
C PHE A 115 6.21 3.68 -9.79
N SER A 116 6.51 4.40 -8.72
CA SER A 116 7.28 3.91 -7.59
C SER A 116 6.65 4.29 -6.28
N TYR A 117 6.94 3.51 -5.25
CA TYR A 117 6.62 3.83 -3.88
C TYR A 117 7.76 3.36 -2.96
N SER A 118 7.95 4.08 -1.87
CA SER A 118 8.91 3.71 -0.83
C SER A 118 8.51 4.30 0.50
N GLY A 119 8.86 3.62 1.59
CA GLY A 119 8.66 4.08 2.95
C GLY A 119 8.12 3.00 3.89
N ALA A 120 7.67 3.43 5.06
CA ALA A 120 7.26 2.55 6.14
C ALA A 120 5.75 2.26 6.13
N VAL A 121 5.42 1.01 6.41
CA VAL A 121 4.05 0.53 6.60
C VAL A 121 3.98 -0.30 7.88
N LYS A 122 3.02 0.02 8.75
CA LYS A 122 2.82 -0.68 10.02
C LYS A 122 1.36 -1.00 10.25
N THR A 123 1.09 -2.20 10.72
CA THR A 123 -0.25 -2.61 11.15
C THR A 123 -0.21 -3.48 12.39
N ALA A 124 -1.36 -3.58 13.05
CA ALA A 124 -1.59 -4.52 14.14
C ALA A 124 -2.91 -5.25 13.90
N GLU A 125 -2.90 -6.57 14.03
CA GLU A 125 -4.06 -7.44 13.89
C GLU A 125 -4.88 -7.23 12.59
N PHE A 126 -4.19 -6.96 11.48
CA PHE A 126 -4.83 -6.81 10.17
C PHE A 126 -5.29 -8.17 9.64
N GLU A 127 -6.53 -8.26 9.18
CA GLU A 127 -7.18 -9.49 8.70
C GLU A 127 -6.64 -9.93 7.32
N LEU A 128 -5.41 -10.47 7.32
CA LEU A 128 -4.70 -10.85 6.09
C LEU A 128 -5.46 -11.90 5.28
N GLY A 129 -6.12 -12.85 5.97
CA GLY A 129 -6.91 -13.88 5.32
C GLY A 129 -8.06 -13.30 4.51
N LYS A 130 -8.74 -12.28 5.03
CA LYS A 130 -9.80 -11.58 4.29
C LYS A 130 -9.24 -10.84 3.08
N LEU A 131 -8.08 -10.17 3.22
CA LEU A 131 -7.44 -9.50 2.10
C LEU A 131 -7.11 -10.46 0.96
N LEU A 132 -6.52 -11.62 1.30
CA LEU A 132 -6.06 -12.62 0.33
C LEU A 132 -7.18 -13.57 -0.13
N ASN A 133 -8.37 -13.48 0.48
CA ASN A 133 -9.48 -14.43 0.30
C ASN A 133 -9.00 -15.89 0.51
N ASN A 134 -8.29 -16.11 1.62
CA ASN A 134 -7.67 -17.39 1.95
C ASN A 134 -7.77 -17.66 3.46
N ASP A 135 -8.63 -18.60 3.83
CA ASP A 135 -8.95 -18.94 5.22
C ASP A 135 -7.80 -19.57 6.01
N LYS A 136 -6.70 -19.93 5.34
CA LYS A 136 -5.50 -20.41 6.04
C LYS A 136 -4.75 -19.28 6.76
N PHE A 137 -4.92 -18.04 6.30
CA PHE A 137 -4.35 -16.89 6.97
C PHE A 137 -5.38 -16.26 7.89
N GLY A 138 -4.97 -15.90 9.08
CA GLY A 138 -5.73 -15.06 9.99
C GLY A 138 -5.21 -13.63 10.02
N LYS A 139 -4.92 -13.16 11.21
CA LYS A 139 -4.40 -11.79 11.44
C LYS A 139 -2.89 -11.72 11.24
N VAL A 140 -2.43 -10.50 10.93
CA VAL A 140 -1.00 -10.19 10.85
C VAL A 140 -0.70 -8.87 11.55
N THR A 141 0.42 -8.84 12.26
CA THR A 141 1.01 -7.64 12.86
C THR A 141 2.41 -7.47 12.30
N PHE A 142 2.70 -6.33 11.66
CA PHE A 142 4.02 -6.08 11.09
C PHE A 142 4.43 -4.61 11.13
N ASN A 143 5.74 -4.40 10.98
CA ASN A 143 6.37 -3.11 10.71
C ASN A 143 7.44 -3.32 9.64
N MET A 144 7.23 -2.75 8.45
CA MET A 144 8.07 -2.98 7.29
C MET A 144 8.39 -1.71 6.54
N ASP A 145 9.61 -1.61 6.05
CA ASP A 145 10.01 -0.70 4.99
C ASP A 145 9.79 -1.38 3.64
N LEU A 146 9.09 -0.69 2.77
CA LEU A 146 8.76 -1.15 1.42
C LEU A 146 9.41 -0.23 0.39
N LYS A 147 9.90 -0.82 -0.70
CA LYS A 147 10.32 -0.08 -1.88
C LYS A 147 9.90 -0.86 -3.12
N GLY A 148 9.01 -0.28 -3.88
CA GLY A 148 8.48 -0.93 -5.06
C GLY A 148 8.51 -0.03 -6.29
N ASN A 149 8.50 -0.66 -7.45
CA ASN A 149 8.35 0.01 -8.72
C ASN A 149 7.53 -0.84 -9.69
N HIS A 150 6.85 -0.15 -10.58
CA HIS A 150 6.08 -0.74 -11.65
C HIS A 150 6.34 0.03 -12.95
N TYR A 151 6.64 -0.70 -14.01
CA TYR A 151 6.68 -0.19 -15.38
C TYR A 151 5.55 -0.86 -16.16
N GLU A 152 4.83 -0.14 -17.01
CA GLU A 152 3.67 -0.68 -17.75
C GLU A 152 3.93 -2.00 -18.49
N LYS A 153 5.16 -2.25 -18.91
CA LYS A 153 5.55 -3.44 -19.67
C LYS A 153 6.41 -4.44 -18.88
N LYS A 154 6.58 -4.24 -17.58
CA LYS A 154 7.40 -5.11 -16.72
C LYS A 154 6.61 -5.56 -15.50
N TYR A 155 6.94 -6.72 -14.98
CA TYR A 155 6.37 -7.17 -13.72
C TYR A 155 6.79 -6.23 -12.58
N PRO A 156 5.85 -5.89 -11.66
CA PRO A 156 6.20 -5.12 -10.49
C PRO A 156 7.22 -5.88 -9.64
N SER A 157 8.14 -5.13 -9.05
CA SER A 157 9.02 -5.63 -7.99
C SER A 157 8.82 -4.83 -6.71
N ILE A 158 8.92 -5.52 -5.60
CA ILE A 158 8.83 -4.93 -4.28
C ILE A 158 9.94 -5.49 -3.40
N THR A 159 10.80 -4.61 -2.89
CA THR A 159 11.74 -4.93 -1.82
C THR A 159 11.03 -4.66 -0.49
N MET A 160 11.16 -5.58 0.44
CA MET A 160 10.59 -5.47 1.77
C MET A 160 11.62 -5.85 2.83
N LYS A 161 11.66 -5.04 3.87
CA LYS A 161 12.57 -5.25 5.01
C LYS A 161 11.85 -4.88 6.29
N GLY A 162 11.85 -5.77 7.27
CA GLY A 162 11.23 -5.49 8.55
C GLY A 162 10.86 -6.71 9.35
N LEU A 163 9.97 -6.50 10.30
CA LEU A 163 9.52 -7.48 11.27
C LEU A 163 8.02 -7.76 11.07
N VAL A 164 7.66 -9.03 10.93
CA VAL A 164 6.33 -9.55 11.21
C VAL A 164 6.35 -10.00 12.67
N ALA A 165 5.73 -9.23 13.54
CA ALA A 165 5.67 -9.55 14.96
C ALA A 165 4.83 -10.80 15.22
N SER A 166 3.72 -10.93 14.47
CA SER A 166 2.89 -12.15 14.51
C SER A 166 2.13 -12.34 13.18
N ILE A 167 1.91 -13.57 12.80
CA ILE A 167 1.04 -13.97 11.70
C ILE A 167 0.34 -15.29 12.01
N ASP A 168 -0.98 -15.29 11.91
CA ASP A 168 -1.76 -16.51 12.01
C ASP A 168 -1.76 -17.23 10.66
N TYR A 169 -1.36 -18.50 10.67
CA TYR A 169 -1.41 -19.38 9.52
C TYR A 169 -1.89 -20.77 9.94
N SER A 170 -2.99 -21.23 9.35
CA SER A 170 -3.72 -22.42 9.79
C SER A 170 -4.10 -22.27 11.28
N ASP A 171 -3.76 -23.22 12.12
CA ASP A 171 -4.12 -23.22 13.54
C ASP A 171 -2.96 -22.74 14.44
N TYR A 172 -1.97 -22.03 13.87
CA TYR A 172 -0.78 -21.60 14.58
C TYR A 172 -0.46 -20.11 14.36
N THR A 173 -0.06 -19.42 15.41
CA THR A 173 0.47 -18.06 15.34
C THR A 173 1.99 -18.09 15.35
N TYR A 174 2.59 -17.74 14.23
CA TYR A 174 4.04 -17.56 14.12
C TYR A 174 4.43 -16.18 14.58
N GLU A 175 5.52 -16.08 15.35
CA GLU A 175 6.01 -14.83 15.92
C GLU A 175 7.44 -14.52 15.46
N ASN A 176 7.83 -13.24 15.55
CA ASN A 176 9.21 -12.77 15.37
C ASN A 176 9.83 -13.19 14.02
N ILE A 177 9.11 -12.96 12.92
CA ILE A 177 9.62 -13.24 11.57
C ILE A 177 10.28 -11.98 11.02
N THR A 178 11.59 -12.01 10.75
CA THR A 178 12.26 -10.95 10.01
C THR A 178 12.32 -11.29 8.54
N LEU A 179 12.09 -10.27 7.69
CA LEU A 179 12.15 -10.37 6.24
C LEU A 179 13.13 -9.33 5.71
N ASP A 180 14.00 -9.72 4.79
CA ASP A 180 14.85 -8.82 4.01
C ASP A 180 15.04 -9.40 2.61
N GLY A 181 14.27 -8.92 1.63
CA GLY A 181 14.29 -9.49 0.30
C GLY A 181 13.43 -8.78 -0.73
N GLU A 182 13.44 -9.31 -1.93
CA GLU A 182 12.68 -8.83 -3.08
C GLU A 182 11.62 -9.85 -3.50
N TYR A 183 10.40 -9.37 -3.70
CA TYR A 183 9.35 -10.13 -4.37
C TYR A 183 9.20 -9.63 -5.81
N LYS A 184 9.26 -10.56 -6.77
CA LYS A 184 9.13 -10.28 -8.20
C LYS A 184 8.62 -11.49 -8.96
N GLN A 185 7.68 -11.29 -9.88
CA GLN A 185 7.16 -12.34 -10.77
C GLN A 185 6.64 -13.59 -10.04
N GLY A 186 5.99 -13.41 -8.87
CA GLY A 186 5.50 -14.52 -8.07
C GLY A 186 6.59 -15.26 -7.27
N GLY A 187 7.82 -14.73 -7.24
CA GLY A 187 8.92 -15.27 -6.46
C GLY A 187 9.41 -14.28 -5.41
N PHE A 188 9.81 -14.80 -4.26
CA PHE A 188 10.54 -14.08 -3.23
C PHE A 188 12.00 -14.55 -3.22
N ASN A 189 12.94 -13.63 -3.11
CA ASN A 189 14.36 -13.91 -2.96
C ASN A 189 14.93 -13.04 -1.83
N GLY A 190 15.53 -13.66 -0.83
CA GLY A 190 16.07 -12.92 0.32
C GLY A 190 16.28 -13.78 1.55
N ASN A 191 16.35 -13.12 2.69
CA ASN A 191 16.51 -13.74 4.00
C ASN A 191 15.18 -13.71 4.75
N VAL A 192 14.83 -14.83 5.36
CA VAL A 192 13.72 -14.99 6.28
C VAL A 192 14.25 -15.62 7.55
N THR A 193 14.05 -14.98 8.68
CA THR A 193 14.37 -15.55 9.98
C THR A 193 13.09 -15.66 10.81
N LEU A 194 12.80 -16.81 11.32
CA LEU A 194 11.78 -17.07 12.32
C LEU A 194 12.48 -17.35 13.64
N ASP A 195 12.10 -16.64 14.70
CA ASP A 195 12.56 -16.89 16.07
C ASP A 195 11.33 -16.96 16.98
N ASP A 196 10.70 -18.12 16.96
CA ASP A 196 9.46 -18.42 17.66
C ASP A 196 9.75 -19.26 18.90
N GLU A 197 8.86 -19.29 19.88
CA GLU A 197 9.03 -20.07 21.12
C GLU A 197 9.22 -21.59 20.86
N ASN A 198 8.69 -22.10 19.74
CA ASN A 198 8.76 -23.52 19.36
C ASN A 198 9.94 -23.86 18.45
N GLY A 199 10.71 -22.87 18.00
CA GLY A 199 11.89 -23.07 17.16
C GLY A 199 12.39 -21.87 16.43
N ALA A 200 13.63 -21.96 15.96
CA ALA A 200 14.26 -20.93 15.16
C ALA A 200 14.64 -21.48 13.79
N ILE A 201 14.35 -20.72 12.74
CA ILE A 201 14.69 -21.08 11.36
C ILE A 201 15.30 -19.84 10.69
N GLN A 202 16.40 -20.05 9.99
CA GLN A 202 16.98 -19.03 9.11
C GLN A 202 17.06 -19.59 7.69
N LEU A 203 16.44 -18.90 6.75
CA LEU A 203 16.41 -19.27 5.34
C LEU A 203 17.02 -18.13 4.53
N ASN A 204 17.96 -18.51 3.67
CA ASN A 204 18.52 -17.61 2.65
C ASN A 204 18.30 -18.24 1.28
N GLY A 205 17.60 -17.59 0.39
CA GLY A 205 17.35 -18.14 -0.93
C GLY A 205 16.09 -17.63 -1.59
N ALA A 206 15.56 -18.45 -2.48
CA ALA A 206 14.42 -18.08 -3.31
C ALA A 206 13.26 -19.08 -3.20
N ILE A 207 12.05 -18.52 -3.15
CA ILE A 207 10.78 -19.24 -3.31
C ILE A 207 10.12 -18.71 -4.56
N ASN A 208 9.71 -19.56 -5.47
CA ASN A 208 8.93 -19.16 -6.64
C ASN A 208 7.61 -19.93 -6.67
N THR A 209 6.51 -19.19 -6.65
CA THR A 209 5.14 -19.71 -6.66
C THR A 209 4.38 -19.40 -7.95
N ALA A 210 5.05 -18.82 -8.95
CA ALA A 210 4.42 -18.46 -10.25
C ALA A 210 4.09 -19.68 -11.12
N GLY A 211 4.73 -20.85 -10.86
CA GLY A 211 4.47 -22.10 -11.56
C GLY A 211 3.33 -22.92 -10.93
N LYS A 212 2.94 -24.02 -11.60
CA LYS A 212 1.98 -24.99 -11.05
C LYS A 212 2.47 -25.65 -9.76
N THR A 213 3.78 -25.76 -9.61
CA THR A 213 4.44 -26.33 -8.43
C THR A 213 5.41 -25.29 -7.87
N PRO A 214 5.31 -24.92 -6.59
CA PRO A 214 6.30 -24.06 -5.96
C PRO A 214 7.71 -24.67 -6.05
N THR A 215 8.70 -23.83 -6.33
CA THR A 215 10.12 -24.22 -6.31
C THR A 215 10.83 -23.48 -5.18
N PHE A 216 11.71 -24.19 -4.49
CA PHE A 216 12.46 -23.70 -3.34
C PHE A 216 13.95 -23.89 -3.61
N ASN A 217 14.73 -22.87 -3.39
CA ASN A 217 16.18 -22.91 -3.50
C ASN A 217 16.78 -22.17 -2.30
N PHE A 218 17.11 -22.91 -1.25
CA PHE A 218 17.66 -22.38 0.00
C PHE A 218 19.08 -22.89 0.22
N HIS A 219 19.86 -22.02 0.86
CA HIS A 219 21.19 -22.32 1.37
C HIS A 219 21.24 -22.11 2.86
#